data_c8a4615948d899b245835cf3d6bfab7b
#
_entry.id   c8a4615948d899b245835cf3d6bfab7b
#
_cell.length_a   1.000
_cell.length_b   1.000
_cell.length_c   1.000
_cell.angle_alpha   90.00
_cell.angle_beta   90.00
_cell.angle_gamma   90.00
#
_symmetry.space_group_name_H-M   'P 1'
#
loop_
_entity.id
_entity.type
_entity.pdbx_description
1 polymer ?
#
loop_
_entity_poly.entity_id
_entity_poly.type
_entity_poly.pdbx_seq_one_letter_code
_entity_poly.pdbx_strand_id
1 'polypeptide(L)'
;MADIFDRLFSLQGKTALITGAAGGIGRVLAVALAEAGATVGLHDLTLAQLTESIRLVEAAGGRAVPLTANLGEVAACRQLIADAHAALGRLDILVNCAATNRRKPIDAVTAADFELISAVNLRSIYFLCQAAHPVMQAQGGGKMINISSINSFFGLGSVSVYGLTKGAVTQLTRVMAVEWAKDNIQVNAIAPGFMATPLSQPVWADPYKAEWLRSRIPQRRPGQPDELVGALLLLASTASTYMTGQTVVVDGGFLAGGSWVEDQ
;
A
#
# COMPACT_ATOMS: atom_id res chain seq x y z
N MET A 1 27.88 14.43 13.24
CA MET A 1 27.56 13.31 12.30
C MET A 1 26.07 13.07 12.44
N ALA A 2 25.31 13.02 11.34
CA ALA A 2 23.89 12.63 11.40
C ALA A 2 23.76 11.24 12.04
N ASP A 3 22.74 11.06 12.87
CA ASP A 3 22.41 9.75 13.45
C ASP A 3 22.17 8.73 12.32
N ILE A 4 22.42 7.46 12.59
CA ILE A 4 22.22 6.39 11.63
C ILE A 4 20.76 6.34 11.13
N PHE A 5 19.80 6.66 12.00
CA PHE A 5 18.40 6.71 11.65
C PHE A 5 18.11 7.85 10.67
N ASP A 6 18.63 9.05 10.93
CA ASP A 6 18.51 10.18 10.01
C ASP A 6 19.12 9.88 8.65
N ARG A 7 20.28 9.25 8.62
CA ARG A 7 20.97 8.90 7.38
C ARG A 7 20.21 7.87 6.55
N LEU A 8 19.59 6.88 7.20
CA LEU A 8 18.97 5.74 6.50
C LEU A 8 17.47 5.92 6.26
N PHE A 9 16.74 6.51 7.21
CA PHE A 9 15.26 6.49 7.21
C PHE A 9 14.62 7.87 7.07
N SER A 10 15.39 8.96 7.14
CA SER A 10 14.84 10.30 6.94
C SER A 10 14.30 10.50 5.52
N LEU A 11 13.11 11.08 5.44
CA LEU A 11 12.46 11.49 4.21
C LEU A 11 12.42 13.03 4.06
N GLN A 12 13.29 13.75 4.78
CA GLN A 12 13.40 15.20 4.70
C GLN A 12 13.66 15.65 3.26
N GLY A 13 12.85 16.62 2.79
CA GLY A 13 12.91 17.13 1.43
C GLY A 13 12.40 16.16 0.34
N LYS A 14 11.84 15.02 0.71
CA LYS A 14 11.18 14.09 -0.19
C LYS A 14 9.70 14.41 -0.32
N THR A 15 9.14 13.98 -1.45
CA THR A 15 7.71 14.06 -1.70
C THR A 15 7.15 12.66 -1.92
N ALA A 16 5.98 12.41 -1.37
CA ALA A 16 5.31 11.13 -1.50
C ALA A 16 3.87 11.33 -1.99
N LEU A 17 3.39 10.48 -2.87
CA LEU A 17 1.97 10.33 -3.18
C LEU A 17 1.50 8.99 -2.61
N ILE A 18 0.43 9.02 -1.83
CA ILE A 18 -0.24 7.80 -1.34
C ILE A 18 -1.69 7.76 -1.79
N THR A 19 -2.11 6.64 -2.39
CA THR A 19 -3.49 6.42 -2.81
C THR A 19 -4.28 5.69 -1.73
N GLY A 20 -5.59 6.00 -1.60
CA GLY A 20 -6.43 5.41 -0.55
C GLY A 20 -6.11 5.94 0.84
N ALA A 21 -5.76 7.23 0.94
CA ALA A 21 -5.30 7.86 2.17
C ALA A 21 -6.42 8.22 3.16
N ALA A 22 -7.69 8.04 2.80
CA ALA A 22 -8.82 8.44 3.64
C ALA A 22 -9.00 7.60 4.91
N GLY A 23 -8.42 6.42 5.00
CA GLY A 23 -8.58 5.57 6.17
C GLY A 23 -7.78 4.28 6.14
N GLY A 24 -8.00 3.43 7.17
CA GLY A 24 -7.32 2.15 7.29
C GLY A 24 -5.81 2.27 7.23
N ILE A 25 -5.18 1.42 6.43
CA ILE A 25 -3.73 1.39 6.24
C ILE A 25 -3.23 2.70 5.63
N GLY A 26 -3.90 3.21 4.59
CA GLY A 26 -3.43 4.37 3.84
C GLY A 26 -3.25 5.63 4.69
N ARG A 27 -4.16 5.89 5.63
CA ARG A 27 -4.06 7.02 6.56
C ARG A 27 -2.84 6.90 7.47
N VAL A 28 -2.64 5.75 8.08
CA VAL A 28 -1.50 5.52 8.99
C VAL A 28 -0.18 5.66 8.26
N LEU A 29 -0.06 5.07 7.07
CA LEU A 29 1.14 5.18 6.26
C LEU A 29 1.39 6.63 5.78
N ALA A 30 0.34 7.41 5.50
CA ALA A 30 0.47 8.82 5.14
C ALA A 30 1.05 9.67 6.29
N VAL A 31 0.55 9.45 7.51
CA VAL A 31 1.07 10.13 8.70
C VAL A 31 2.53 9.75 8.94
N ALA A 32 2.88 8.48 8.85
CA ALA A 32 4.26 8.01 9.04
C ALA A 32 5.24 8.59 8.00
N LEU A 33 4.84 8.75 6.74
CA LEU A 33 5.65 9.43 5.72
C LEU A 33 5.92 10.89 6.10
N ALA A 34 4.90 11.58 6.63
CA ALA A 34 5.02 12.96 7.09
C ALA A 34 5.91 13.09 8.33
N GLU A 35 5.75 12.21 9.32
CA GLU A 35 6.61 12.14 10.52
C GLU A 35 8.08 11.89 10.16
N ALA A 36 8.34 11.11 9.10
CA ALA A 36 9.68 10.91 8.57
C ALA A 36 10.23 12.11 7.77
N GLY A 37 9.42 13.16 7.55
CA GLY A 37 9.82 14.43 6.95
C GLY A 37 9.40 14.65 5.50
N ALA A 38 8.58 13.75 4.92
CA ALA A 38 8.09 13.92 3.55
C ALA A 38 6.94 14.95 3.48
N THR A 39 6.85 15.67 2.35
CA THR A 39 5.60 16.31 1.95
C THR A 39 4.71 15.26 1.29
N VAL A 40 3.44 15.11 1.75
CA VAL A 40 2.60 14.00 1.37
C VAL A 40 1.39 14.45 0.52
N GLY A 41 1.33 13.98 -0.71
CA GLY A 41 0.14 13.99 -1.53
C GLY A 41 -0.82 12.89 -1.05
N LEU A 42 -1.99 13.30 -0.56
CA LEU A 42 -3.03 12.42 -0.04
C LEU A 42 -4.12 12.24 -1.09
N HIS A 43 -4.28 11.03 -1.59
CA HIS A 43 -5.32 10.77 -2.59
C HIS A 43 -6.42 9.87 -2.05
N ASP A 44 -7.68 10.27 -2.33
CA ASP A 44 -8.88 9.42 -2.27
C ASP A 44 -9.95 9.93 -3.26
N LEU A 45 -11.17 9.38 -3.21
CA LEU A 45 -12.25 9.73 -4.15
C LEU A 45 -12.75 11.16 -3.96
N THR A 46 -12.81 11.66 -2.74
CA THR A 46 -13.34 13.01 -2.43
C THR A 46 -12.50 13.71 -1.37
N LEU A 47 -12.48 15.04 -1.42
CA LEU A 47 -11.80 15.87 -0.44
C LEU A 47 -12.36 15.65 0.98
N ALA A 48 -13.66 15.47 1.11
CA ALA A 48 -14.32 15.24 2.40
C ALA A 48 -13.79 13.98 3.10
N GLN A 49 -13.47 12.93 2.35
CA GLN A 49 -12.88 11.71 2.90
C GLN A 49 -11.45 11.94 3.43
N LEU A 50 -10.71 12.89 2.88
CA LEU A 50 -9.33 13.18 3.25
C LEU A 50 -9.19 14.08 4.48
N THR A 51 -10.26 14.74 4.94
CA THR A 51 -10.24 15.76 6.01
C THR A 51 -9.48 15.31 7.25
N GLU A 52 -9.75 14.10 7.75
CA GLU A 52 -9.08 13.59 8.95
C GLU A 52 -7.61 13.23 8.69
N SER A 53 -7.28 12.73 7.51
CA SER A 53 -5.89 12.40 7.16
C SER A 53 -5.04 13.67 6.99
N ILE A 54 -5.61 14.73 6.42
CA ILE A 54 -4.98 16.06 6.34
C ILE A 54 -4.68 16.55 7.75
N ARG A 55 -5.70 16.59 8.62
CA ARG A 55 -5.55 17.03 10.01
C ARG A 55 -4.45 16.26 10.77
N LEU A 56 -4.37 14.95 10.60
CA LEU A 56 -3.38 14.12 11.27
C LEU A 56 -1.96 14.35 10.74
N VAL A 57 -1.80 14.49 9.41
CA VAL A 57 -0.49 14.81 8.79
C VAL A 57 0.00 16.17 9.26
N GLU A 58 -0.88 17.19 9.33
CA GLU A 58 -0.55 18.52 9.80
C GLU A 58 -0.24 18.52 11.30
N ALA A 59 -0.98 17.77 12.12
CA ALA A 59 -0.72 17.59 13.54
C ALA A 59 0.63 16.93 13.83
N ALA A 60 1.10 16.07 12.93
CA ALA A 60 2.44 15.48 12.96
C ALA A 60 3.55 16.44 12.48
N GLY A 61 3.23 17.69 12.19
CA GLY A 61 4.16 18.70 11.70
C GLY A 61 4.50 18.58 10.21
N GLY A 62 3.81 17.72 9.47
CA GLY A 62 4.01 17.51 8.05
C GLY A 62 3.17 18.45 7.17
N ARG A 63 3.40 18.38 5.85
CA ARG A 63 2.61 19.08 4.85
C ARG A 63 1.77 18.09 4.05
N ALA A 64 0.45 18.28 4.05
CA ALA A 64 -0.53 17.52 3.28
C ALA A 64 -0.91 18.28 2.00
N VAL A 65 -1.00 17.55 0.87
CA VAL A 65 -1.52 18.07 -0.40
C VAL A 65 -2.67 17.16 -0.83
N PRO A 66 -3.95 17.57 -0.69
CA PRO A 66 -5.08 16.73 -1.05
C PRO A 66 -5.24 16.65 -2.57
N LEU A 67 -5.48 15.43 -3.06
CA LEU A 67 -5.67 15.11 -4.47
C LEU A 67 -6.85 14.14 -4.60
N THR A 68 -7.72 14.35 -5.57
CA THR A 68 -8.90 13.50 -5.76
C THR A 68 -8.95 12.92 -7.17
N ALA A 69 -9.26 11.62 -7.29
CA ALA A 69 -9.42 10.95 -8.56
C ALA A 69 -10.27 9.68 -8.42
N ASN A 70 -10.96 9.27 -9.49
CA ASN A 70 -11.54 7.93 -9.57
C ASN A 70 -10.53 6.98 -10.21
N LEU A 71 -9.86 6.16 -9.43
CA LEU A 71 -8.85 5.20 -9.92
C LEU A 71 -9.45 4.06 -10.78
N GLY A 72 -10.76 3.93 -10.84
CA GLY A 72 -11.43 3.07 -11.81
C GLY A 72 -11.20 3.51 -13.26
N GLU A 73 -10.78 4.76 -13.50
CA GLU A 73 -10.60 5.37 -14.80
C GLU A 73 -9.11 5.58 -15.11
N VAL A 74 -8.63 5.01 -16.21
CA VAL A 74 -7.21 5.09 -16.61
C VAL A 74 -6.76 6.56 -16.83
N ALA A 75 -7.60 7.37 -17.43
CA ALA A 75 -7.29 8.79 -17.65
C ALA A 75 -7.11 9.52 -16.32
N ALA A 76 -7.95 9.22 -15.32
CA ALA A 76 -7.84 9.82 -13.99
C ALA A 76 -6.57 9.36 -13.24
N CYS A 77 -6.12 8.11 -13.43
CA CYS A 77 -4.85 7.65 -12.88
C CYS A 77 -3.66 8.45 -13.43
N ARG A 78 -3.63 8.70 -14.75
CA ARG A 78 -2.58 9.49 -15.38
C ARG A 78 -2.62 10.96 -14.93
N GLN A 79 -3.82 11.53 -14.88
CA GLN A 79 -4.01 12.92 -14.44
C GLN A 79 -3.58 13.09 -12.97
N LEU A 80 -3.89 12.13 -12.10
CA LEU A 80 -3.47 12.16 -10.69
C LEU A 80 -1.94 12.27 -10.53
N ILE A 81 -1.16 11.55 -11.34
CA ILE A 81 0.30 11.67 -11.30
C ILE A 81 0.77 13.05 -11.78
N ALA A 82 0.15 13.59 -12.85
CA ALA A 82 0.47 14.93 -13.32
C ALA A 82 0.13 16.01 -12.30
N ASP A 83 -1.03 15.93 -11.66
CA ASP A 83 -1.47 16.85 -10.61
C ASP A 83 -0.57 16.75 -9.37
N ALA A 84 -0.21 15.53 -8.96
CA ALA A 84 0.71 15.30 -7.85
C ALA A 84 2.08 15.91 -8.14
N HIS A 85 2.64 15.67 -9.32
CA HIS A 85 3.91 16.25 -9.72
C HIS A 85 3.87 17.79 -9.75
N ALA A 86 2.80 18.37 -10.30
CA ALA A 86 2.64 19.83 -10.36
C ALA A 86 2.52 20.45 -8.94
N ALA A 87 1.76 19.81 -8.04
CA ALA A 87 1.52 20.33 -6.70
C ALA A 87 2.68 20.11 -5.72
N LEU A 88 3.45 19.03 -5.89
CA LEU A 88 4.58 18.67 -5.04
C LEU A 88 5.93 19.16 -5.59
N GLY A 89 6.00 19.50 -6.88
CA GLY A 89 7.23 19.90 -7.59
C GLY A 89 8.14 18.74 -7.99
N ARG A 90 7.97 17.58 -7.37
CA ARG A 90 8.68 16.31 -7.62
C ARG A 90 7.86 15.13 -7.14
N LEU A 91 8.24 13.91 -7.49
CA LEU A 91 7.60 12.68 -7.00
C LEU A 91 8.67 11.64 -6.67
N ASP A 92 9.11 11.59 -5.41
CA ASP A 92 10.14 10.65 -4.96
C ASP A 92 9.58 9.28 -4.61
N ILE A 93 8.36 9.26 -4.04
CA ILE A 93 7.75 8.06 -3.48
C ILE A 93 6.30 7.96 -3.97
N LEU A 94 5.93 6.81 -4.53
CA LEU A 94 4.55 6.47 -4.87
C LEU A 94 4.12 5.25 -4.06
N VAL A 95 3.09 5.41 -3.21
CA VAL A 95 2.51 4.31 -2.44
C VAL A 95 1.13 3.99 -2.99
N ASN A 96 0.99 2.86 -3.67
CA ASN A 96 -0.27 2.35 -4.20
C ASN A 96 -0.99 1.55 -3.11
N CYS A 97 -1.85 2.21 -2.33
CA CYS A 97 -2.56 1.61 -1.19
C CYS A 97 -4.08 1.48 -1.42
N ALA A 98 -4.67 2.24 -2.35
CA ALA A 98 -6.09 2.15 -2.65
C ALA A 98 -6.49 0.73 -3.06
N ALA A 99 -7.56 0.22 -2.45
CA ALA A 99 -8.11 -1.09 -2.76
C ALA A 99 -9.58 -1.18 -2.38
N THR A 100 -10.30 -2.06 -3.07
CA THR A 100 -11.68 -2.43 -2.75
C THR A 100 -11.85 -3.94 -2.79
N ASN A 101 -12.92 -4.43 -2.17
CA ASN A 101 -13.28 -5.84 -2.20
C ASN A 101 -14.82 -6.02 -2.15
N ARG A 102 -15.28 -7.10 -2.76
CA ARG A 102 -16.65 -7.63 -2.66
C ARG A 102 -16.55 -9.09 -2.26
N ARG A 103 -16.86 -9.39 -0.98
CA ARG A 103 -16.76 -10.74 -0.44
C ARG A 103 -17.94 -11.58 -0.88
N LYS A 104 -17.71 -12.52 -1.79
CA LYS A 104 -18.72 -13.45 -2.33
C LYS A 104 -18.08 -14.79 -2.63
N PRO A 105 -18.82 -15.92 -2.50
CA PRO A 105 -18.41 -17.19 -3.10
C PRO A 105 -18.12 -16.99 -4.60
N ILE A 106 -17.20 -17.78 -5.16
CA ILE A 106 -16.74 -17.60 -6.55
C ILE A 106 -17.90 -17.65 -7.55
N ASP A 107 -18.86 -18.54 -7.32
CA ASP A 107 -20.03 -18.71 -8.20
C ASP A 107 -21.03 -17.54 -8.13
N ALA A 108 -20.94 -16.70 -7.10
CA ALA A 108 -21.78 -15.51 -6.92
C ALA A 108 -21.10 -14.21 -7.33
N VAL A 109 -19.86 -14.26 -7.79
CA VAL A 109 -19.13 -13.08 -8.30
C VAL A 109 -19.73 -12.69 -9.65
N THR A 110 -20.19 -11.44 -9.77
CA THR A 110 -20.67 -10.91 -11.04
C THR A 110 -19.53 -10.29 -11.86
N ALA A 111 -19.75 -10.13 -13.17
CA ALA A 111 -18.81 -9.40 -14.03
C ALA A 111 -18.55 -7.98 -13.51
N ALA A 112 -19.58 -7.30 -13.00
CA ALA A 112 -19.42 -5.97 -12.42
C ALA A 112 -18.54 -5.96 -11.15
N ASP A 113 -18.64 -6.97 -10.28
CA ASP A 113 -17.72 -7.12 -9.13
C ASP A 113 -16.28 -7.34 -9.60
N PHE A 114 -16.09 -8.20 -10.60
CA PHE A 114 -14.78 -8.50 -11.18
C PHE A 114 -14.15 -7.24 -11.77
N GLU A 115 -14.88 -6.50 -12.60
CA GLU A 115 -14.39 -5.27 -13.23
C GLU A 115 -14.06 -4.20 -12.20
N LEU A 116 -14.93 -3.96 -11.22
CA LEU A 116 -14.69 -2.97 -10.16
C LEU A 116 -13.40 -3.29 -9.39
N ILE A 117 -13.26 -4.52 -8.90
CA ILE A 117 -12.11 -4.92 -8.08
C ILE A 117 -10.84 -4.90 -8.93
N SER A 118 -10.87 -5.40 -10.15
CA SER A 118 -9.73 -5.41 -11.07
C SER A 118 -9.32 -3.99 -11.47
N ALA A 119 -10.27 -3.11 -11.72
CA ALA A 119 -10.02 -1.72 -12.07
C ALA A 119 -9.27 -0.99 -10.95
N VAL A 120 -9.78 -1.10 -9.70
CA VAL A 120 -9.21 -0.37 -8.56
C VAL A 120 -7.93 -1.01 -8.05
N ASN A 121 -7.87 -2.36 -7.92
CA ASN A 121 -6.78 -3.02 -7.23
C ASN A 121 -5.58 -3.36 -8.12
N LEU A 122 -5.75 -3.43 -9.44
CA LEU A 122 -4.70 -3.85 -10.37
C LEU A 122 -4.49 -2.85 -11.50
N ARG A 123 -5.55 -2.56 -12.28
CA ARG A 123 -5.44 -1.67 -13.46
C ARG A 123 -4.95 -0.28 -13.05
N SER A 124 -5.46 0.26 -11.95
CA SER A 124 -5.01 1.56 -11.42
C SER A 124 -3.52 1.56 -11.11
N ILE A 125 -3.02 0.55 -10.39
CA ILE A 125 -1.60 0.44 -10.00
C ILE A 125 -0.72 0.41 -11.25
N TYR A 126 -1.11 -0.37 -12.27
CA TYR A 126 -0.39 -0.43 -13.53
C TYR A 126 -0.22 0.95 -14.15
N PHE A 127 -1.32 1.71 -14.30
CA PHE A 127 -1.30 3.00 -14.98
C PHE A 127 -0.76 4.15 -14.12
N LEU A 128 -0.89 4.09 -12.79
CA LEU A 128 -0.22 5.02 -11.88
C LEU A 128 1.30 4.87 -11.97
N CYS A 129 1.81 3.63 -11.88
CA CYS A 129 3.24 3.37 -11.99
C CYS A 129 3.77 3.72 -13.39
N GLN A 130 3.03 3.36 -14.45
CA GLN A 130 3.39 3.72 -15.83
C GLN A 130 3.51 5.24 -16.02
N ALA A 131 2.58 6.01 -15.44
CA ALA A 131 2.62 7.48 -15.53
C ALA A 131 3.70 8.10 -14.65
N ALA A 132 3.99 7.50 -13.49
CA ALA A 132 5.03 7.98 -12.57
C ALA A 132 6.46 7.69 -13.07
N HIS A 133 6.65 6.63 -13.86
CA HIS A 133 7.97 6.23 -14.36
C HIS A 133 8.73 7.37 -15.05
N PRO A 134 8.21 8.05 -16.11
CA PRO A 134 8.94 9.13 -16.76
C PRO A 134 9.22 10.32 -15.85
N VAL A 135 8.35 10.61 -14.88
CA VAL A 135 8.56 11.67 -13.89
C VAL A 135 9.75 11.32 -12.99
N MET A 136 9.75 10.10 -12.43
CA MET A 136 10.84 9.62 -11.58
C MET A 136 12.16 9.47 -12.35
N GLN A 137 12.13 8.98 -13.59
CA GLN A 137 13.30 8.85 -14.43
C GLN A 137 13.95 10.22 -14.68
N ALA A 138 13.17 11.23 -15.05
CA ALA A 138 13.67 12.59 -15.33
C ALA A 138 14.32 13.25 -14.11
N GLN A 139 13.94 12.88 -12.90
CA GLN A 139 14.52 13.41 -11.65
C GLN A 139 15.62 12.52 -11.04
N GLY A 140 16.04 11.45 -11.74
CA GLY A 140 17.16 10.58 -11.36
C GLY A 140 16.81 9.39 -10.47
N GLY A 141 15.53 9.03 -10.37
CA GLY A 141 15.07 7.83 -9.67
C GLY A 141 13.87 8.06 -8.76
N GLY A 142 13.43 7.00 -8.10
CA GLY A 142 12.28 7.04 -7.19
C GLY A 142 11.98 5.69 -6.53
N LYS A 143 10.99 5.68 -5.67
CA LYS A 143 10.50 4.51 -4.94
C LYS A 143 9.02 4.28 -5.23
N MET A 144 8.66 3.08 -5.69
CA MET A 144 7.26 2.66 -5.84
C MET A 144 6.98 1.52 -4.88
N ILE A 145 5.95 1.67 -4.06
CA ILE A 145 5.57 0.72 -3.01
C ILE A 145 4.13 0.30 -3.25
N ASN A 146 3.92 -0.95 -3.60
CA ASN A 146 2.60 -1.51 -3.86
C ASN A 146 2.08 -2.25 -2.62
N ILE A 147 0.88 -1.91 -2.14
CA ILE A 147 0.25 -2.68 -1.08
C ILE A 147 -0.44 -3.90 -1.71
N SER A 148 0.24 -5.05 -1.55
CA SER A 148 -0.23 -6.37 -1.92
C SER A 148 -1.11 -6.97 -0.80
N SER A 149 -1.00 -8.25 -0.53
CA SER A 149 -1.67 -8.97 0.56
C SER A 149 -1.04 -10.35 0.73
N ILE A 150 -1.17 -10.96 1.90
CA ILE A 150 -0.91 -12.39 2.07
C ILE A 150 -1.76 -13.26 1.13
N ASN A 151 -2.91 -12.78 0.67
CA ASN A 151 -3.71 -13.47 -0.37
C ASN A 151 -3.00 -13.61 -1.73
N SER A 152 -1.82 -13.02 -1.90
CA SER A 152 -0.93 -13.29 -3.04
C SER A 152 -0.24 -14.65 -2.95
N PHE A 153 -0.21 -15.24 -1.77
CA PHE A 153 0.55 -16.46 -1.45
C PHE A 153 -0.34 -17.63 -1.04
N PHE A 154 -1.59 -17.37 -0.64
CA PHE A 154 -2.54 -18.44 -0.30
C PHE A 154 -3.96 -18.08 -0.72
N GLY A 155 -4.79 -19.12 -0.94
CA GLY A 155 -6.20 -18.97 -1.25
C GLY A 155 -7.05 -18.77 -0.01
N LEU A 156 -7.97 -17.79 -0.05
CA LEU A 156 -9.01 -17.61 0.95
C LEU A 156 -10.38 -17.58 0.28
N GLY A 157 -11.32 -18.32 0.82
CA GLY A 157 -12.71 -18.36 0.32
C GLY A 157 -13.36 -16.98 0.33
N SER A 158 -14.27 -16.76 -0.62
CA SER A 158 -15.07 -15.53 -0.77
C SER A 158 -14.30 -14.25 -1.11
N VAL A 159 -13.02 -14.34 -1.50
CA VAL A 159 -12.19 -13.19 -1.92
C VAL A 159 -11.41 -13.49 -3.21
N SER A 160 -12.00 -14.26 -4.13
CA SER A 160 -11.31 -14.77 -5.33
C SER A 160 -10.70 -13.65 -6.18
N VAL A 161 -11.47 -12.63 -6.56
CA VAL A 161 -10.98 -11.52 -7.40
C VAL A 161 -9.96 -10.66 -6.66
N TYR A 162 -10.17 -10.44 -5.36
CA TYR A 162 -9.20 -9.72 -4.55
C TYR A 162 -7.85 -10.47 -4.51
N GLY A 163 -7.87 -11.77 -4.20
CA GLY A 163 -6.66 -12.60 -4.19
C GLY A 163 -5.95 -12.61 -5.54
N LEU A 164 -6.71 -12.78 -6.64
CA LEU A 164 -6.21 -12.70 -8.01
C LEU A 164 -5.49 -11.36 -8.25
N THR A 165 -6.13 -10.23 -7.92
CA THR A 165 -5.52 -8.90 -8.15
C THR A 165 -4.27 -8.69 -7.30
N LYS A 166 -4.25 -9.16 -6.04
CA LYS A 166 -3.07 -9.02 -5.16
C LYS A 166 -1.91 -9.93 -5.58
N GLY A 167 -2.19 -11.13 -6.09
CA GLY A 167 -1.21 -11.99 -6.75
C GLY A 167 -0.59 -11.32 -8.00
N ALA A 168 -1.45 -10.74 -8.84
CA ALA A 168 -1.02 -9.99 -10.01
C ALA A 168 -0.17 -8.77 -9.65
N VAL A 169 -0.52 -8.00 -8.60
CA VAL A 169 0.28 -6.86 -8.10
C VAL A 169 1.67 -7.32 -7.66
N THR A 170 1.77 -8.46 -6.97
CA THR A 170 3.05 -9.03 -6.54
C THR A 170 3.93 -9.38 -7.75
N GLN A 171 3.37 -9.96 -8.80
CA GLN A 171 4.11 -10.25 -10.02
C GLN A 171 4.44 -8.99 -10.82
N LEU A 172 3.50 -8.05 -10.94
CA LEU A 172 3.72 -6.75 -11.59
C LEU A 172 4.87 -5.97 -10.94
N THR A 173 4.98 -6.01 -9.61
CA THR A 173 6.08 -5.42 -8.84
C THR A 173 7.44 -5.95 -9.32
N ARG A 174 7.57 -7.26 -9.56
CA ARG A 174 8.82 -7.86 -10.06
C ARG A 174 9.14 -7.41 -11.47
N VAL A 175 8.15 -7.37 -12.36
CA VAL A 175 8.33 -6.94 -13.76
C VAL A 175 8.81 -5.49 -13.80
N MET A 176 8.10 -4.58 -13.12
CA MET A 176 8.47 -3.17 -13.05
C MET A 176 9.86 -2.96 -12.44
N ALA A 177 10.22 -3.74 -11.42
CA ALA A 177 11.54 -3.70 -10.80
C ALA A 177 12.65 -4.04 -11.80
N VAL A 178 12.46 -5.08 -12.62
CA VAL A 178 13.44 -5.48 -13.64
C VAL A 178 13.58 -4.44 -14.74
N GLU A 179 12.46 -3.89 -15.23
CA GLU A 179 12.47 -2.95 -16.34
C GLU A 179 13.04 -1.57 -15.95
N TRP A 180 12.81 -1.10 -14.71
CA TRP A 180 13.10 0.27 -14.29
C TRP A 180 14.29 0.40 -13.33
N ALA A 181 14.94 -0.70 -12.95
CA ALA A 181 16.15 -0.65 -12.11
C ALA A 181 17.26 0.20 -12.71
N LYS A 182 17.43 0.18 -14.05
CA LYS A 182 18.40 1.00 -14.79
C LYS A 182 18.17 2.51 -14.64
N ASP A 183 16.92 2.91 -14.35
CA ASP A 183 16.51 4.31 -14.16
C ASP A 183 16.59 4.72 -12.67
N ASN A 184 17.25 3.91 -11.81
CA ASN A 184 17.34 4.09 -10.37
C ASN A 184 15.97 4.14 -9.69
N ILE A 185 14.99 3.39 -10.20
CA ILE A 185 13.65 3.26 -9.62
C ILE A 185 13.55 1.89 -8.96
N GLN A 186 13.30 1.87 -7.64
CA GLN A 186 13.05 0.65 -6.90
C GLN A 186 11.55 0.44 -6.77
N VAL A 187 11.08 -0.73 -7.17
CA VAL A 187 9.67 -1.12 -7.09
C VAL A 187 9.55 -2.33 -6.17
N ASN A 188 8.88 -2.16 -5.03
CA ASN A 188 8.68 -3.20 -4.05
C ASN A 188 7.23 -3.28 -3.60
N ALA A 189 6.88 -4.32 -2.86
CA ALA A 189 5.54 -4.48 -2.28
C ALA A 189 5.61 -4.74 -0.77
N ILE A 190 4.54 -4.37 -0.08
CA ILE A 190 4.25 -4.84 1.27
C ILE A 190 3.03 -5.75 1.16
N ALA A 191 3.08 -6.91 1.79
CA ALA A 191 1.97 -7.85 1.87
C ALA A 191 1.45 -7.92 3.32
N PRO A 192 0.46 -7.09 3.68
CA PRO A 192 -0.15 -7.15 5.00
C PRO A 192 -0.91 -8.46 5.22
N GLY A 193 -0.88 -8.94 6.47
CA GLY A 193 -1.76 -9.95 6.98
C GLY A 193 -3.15 -9.42 7.30
N PHE A 194 -3.80 -10.01 8.29
CA PHE A 194 -5.11 -9.59 8.79
C PHE A 194 -4.97 -8.40 9.74
N MET A 195 -4.99 -7.19 9.18
CA MET A 195 -4.89 -5.94 9.92
C MET A 195 -6.24 -5.48 10.46
N ALA A 196 -6.26 -4.86 11.66
CA ALA A 196 -7.45 -4.25 12.26
C ALA A 196 -7.78 -2.94 11.51
N THR A 197 -8.67 -3.01 10.54
CA THR A 197 -9.10 -1.89 9.71
C THR A 197 -10.62 -1.93 9.49
N PRO A 198 -11.27 -0.84 9.06
CA PRO A 198 -12.68 -0.87 8.69
C PRO A 198 -13.00 -1.95 7.64
N LEU A 199 -12.11 -2.24 6.70
CA LEU A 199 -12.28 -3.26 5.67
C LEU A 199 -12.32 -4.69 6.25
N SER A 200 -11.57 -4.96 7.31
CA SER A 200 -11.47 -6.27 7.97
C SER A 200 -12.39 -6.41 9.18
N GLN A 201 -12.94 -5.31 9.70
CA GLN A 201 -13.79 -5.31 10.88
C GLN A 201 -14.91 -6.36 10.84
N PRO A 202 -15.64 -6.58 9.72
CA PRO A 202 -16.68 -7.62 9.66
C PRO A 202 -16.14 -9.06 9.83
N VAL A 203 -14.85 -9.28 9.57
CA VAL A 203 -14.21 -10.59 9.76
C VAL A 203 -13.92 -10.82 11.24
N TRP A 204 -13.38 -9.79 11.92
CA TRP A 204 -13.07 -9.85 13.34
C TRP A 204 -14.31 -9.82 14.25
N ALA A 205 -15.41 -9.23 13.76
CA ALA A 205 -16.70 -9.22 14.46
C ALA A 205 -17.46 -10.57 14.40
N ASP A 206 -17.09 -11.45 13.47
CA ASP A 206 -17.65 -12.79 13.34
C ASP A 206 -16.86 -13.74 14.27
N PRO A 207 -17.47 -14.32 15.34
CA PRO A 207 -16.75 -15.12 16.32
C PRO A 207 -16.04 -16.35 15.70
N TYR A 208 -16.68 -17.01 14.72
CA TYR A 208 -16.11 -18.18 14.05
C TYR A 208 -14.86 -17.79 13.25
N LYS A 209 -14.94 -16.70 12.46
CA LYS A 209 -13.80 -16.23 11.66
C LYS A 209 -12.68 -15.68 12.54
N ALA A 210 -13.02 -14.96 13.59
CA ALA A 210 -12.06 -14.43 14.54
C ALA A 210 -11.26 -15.55 15.23
N GLU A 211 -11.95 -16.62 15.67
CA GLU A 211 -11.30 -17.77 16.28
C GLU A 211 -10.45 -18.54 15.27
N TRP A 212 -10.96 -18.77 14.05
CA TRP A 212 -10.18 -19.39 12.98
C TRP A 212 -8.90 -18.60 12.66
N LEU A 213 -8.96 -17.24 12.66
CA LEU A 213 -7.78 -16.40 12.46
C LEU A 213 -6.81 -16.51 13.64
N ARG A 214 -7.29 -16.46 14.89
CA ARG A 214 -6.43 -16.60 16.09
C ARG A 214 -5.72 -17.95 16.11
N SER A 215 -6.38 -19.02 15.70
CA SER A 215 -5.74 -20.35 15.59
C SER A 215 -4.69 -20.45 14.49
N ARG A 216 -4.76 -19.59 13.45
CA ARG A 216 -3.87 -19.62 12.29
C ARG A 216 -2.75 -18.58 12.34
N ILE A 217 -2.95 -17.48 13.03
CA ILE A 217 -1.93 -16.44 13.19
C ILE A 217 -1.07 -16.82 14.40
N PRO A 218 0.23 -17.12 14.26
CA PRO A 218 1.09 -17.44 15.42
C PRO A 218 1.08 -16.39 16.52
N GLN A 219 0.98 -15.10 16.20
CA GLN A 219 0.82 -14.02 17.17
C GLN A 219 -0.60 -13.90 17.75
N ARG A 220 -1.58 -14.73 17.33
CA ARG A 220 -2.94 -14.87 17.87
C ARG A 220 -3.78 -13.58 17.95
N ARG A 221 -3.42 -12.56 17.20
CA ARG A 221 -4.12 -11.27 17.16
C ARG A 221 -4.14 -10.67 15.75
N PRO A 222 -5.04 -9.71 15.47
CA PRO A 222 -4.88 -8.87 14.29
C PRO A 222 -3.59 -8.04 14.40
N GLY A 223 -2.98 -7.75 13.26
CA GLY A 223 -1.98 -6.70 13.17
C GLY A 223 -2.64 -5.32 13.26
N GLN A 224 -1.91 -4.34 13.74
CA GLN A 224 -2.33 -2.93 13.68
C GLN A 224 -1.70 -2.28 12.45
N PRO A 225 -2.38 -1.32 11.77
CA PRO A 225 -1.81 -0.62 10.61
C PRO A 225 -0.44 0.01 10.88
N ASP A 226 -0.17 0.46 12.10
CA ASP A 226 1.12 1.01 12.54
C ASP A 226 2.27 0.01 12.43
N GLU A 227 1.99 -1.30 12.52
CA GLU A 227 3.00 -2.35 12.38
C GLU A 227 3.51 -2.51 10.93
N LEU A 228 2.90 -1.82 9.96
CA LEU A 228 3.39 -1.71 8.58
C LEU A 228 4.38 -0.56 8.38
N VAL A 229 4.46 0.39 9.32
CA VAL A 229 5.26 1.60 9.18
C VAL A 229 6.74 1.29 9.01
N GLY A 230 7.28 0.33 9.77
CA GLY A 230 8.69 -0.08 9.63
C GLY A 230 9.02 -0.56 8.22
N ALA A 231 8.17 -1.39 7.62
CA ALA A 231 8.33 -1.87 6.25
C ALA A 231 8.19 -0.72 5.23
N LEU A 232 7.25 0.19 5.45
CA LEU A 232 7.09 1.38 4.60
C LEU A 232 8.35 2.24 4.60
N LEU A 233 8.85 2.62 5.77
CA LEU A 233 10.02 3.50 5.89
C LEU A 233 11.28 2.84 5.34
N LEU A 234 11.46 1.53 5.54
CA LEU A 234 12.52 0.76 4.89
C LEU A 234 12.46 0.93 3.37
N LEU A 235 11.29 0.69 2.76
CA LEU A 235 11.15 0.70 1.31
C LEU A 235 11.13 2.11 0.70
N ALA A 236 10.69 3.11 1.46
CA ALA A 236 10.58 4.51 1.01
C ALA A 236 11.91 5.28 1.09
N SER A 237 12.86 4.82 1.90
CA SER A 237 14.08 5.57 2.25
C SER A 237 15.33 5.04 1.55
N THR A 238 16.48 5.62 1.90
CA THR A 238 17.80 5.19 1.41
C THR A 238 18.24 3.83 1.96
N ALA A 239 17.58 3.32 3.02
CA ALA A 239 17.86 2.01 3.60
C ALA A 239 17.61 0.84 2.62
N SER A 240 16.85 1.08 1.53
CA SER A 240 16.50 0.06 0.53
C SER A 240 17.02 0.36 -0.89
N THR A 241 18.12 1.07 -1.04
CA THR A 241 18.64 1.44 -2.37
C THR A 241 19.01 0.25 -3.26
N TYR A 242 19.30 -0.91 -2.66
CA TYR A 242 19.61 -2.15 -3.39
C TYR A 242 18.48 -3.20 -3.31
N MET A 243 17.30 -2.79 -2.80
CA MET A 243 16.12 -3.66 -2.72
C MET A 243 15.13 -3.27 -3.82
N THR A 244 14.90 -4.17 -4.78
CA THR A 244 13.86 -4.01 -5.80
C THR A 244 13.24 -5.36 -6.13
N GLY A 245 11.98 -5.39 -6.52
CA GLY A 245 11.20 -6.60 -6.84
C GLY A 245 10.80 -7.44 -5.63
N GLN A 246 11.00 -6.93 -4.41
CA GLN A 246 10.73 -7.69 -3.18
C GLN A 246 9.29 -7.47 -2.69
N THR A 247 8.78 -8.47 -1.97
CA THR A 247 7.52 -8.36 -1.24
C THR A 247 7.78 -8.63 0.25
N VAL A 248 7.66 -7.60 1.06
CA VAL A 248 7.83 -7.69 2.52
C VAL A 248 6.51 -8.12 3.13
N VAL A 249 6.49 -9.30 3.73
CA VAL A 249 5.31 -9.85 4.43
C VAL A 249 5.29 -9.35 5.87
N VAL A 250 4.14 -8.84 6.32
CA VAL A 250 3.90 -8.39 7.70
C VAL A 250 2.56 -8.97 8.16
N ASP A 251 2.56 -10.17 8.74
CA ASP A 251 1.37 -11.00 8.90
C ASP A 251 1.25 -11.74 10.24
N GLY A 252 2.11 -11.44 11.21
CA GLY A 252 2.12 -12.11 12.50
C GLY A 252 2.50 -13.59 12.43
N GLY A 253 3.18 -14.00 11.34
CA GLY A 253 3.65 -15.36 11.10
C GLY A 253 2.64 -16.25 10.35
N PHE A 254 1.53 -15.71 9.86
CA PHE A 254 0.49 -16.50 9.18
C PHE A 254 1.03 -17.35 8.03
N LEU A 255 1.88 -16.80 7.17
CA LEU A 255 2.49 -17.51 6.05
C LEU A 255 3.71 -18.35 6.42
N ALA A 256 4.29 -18.13 7.61
CA ALA A 256 5.43 -18.95 8.07
C ALA A 256 5.01 -20.37 8.44
N GLY A 257 3.74 -20.58 8.76
CA GLY A 257 3.17 -21.87 9.13
C GLY A 257 2.49 -21.84 10.48
N GLY A 258 2.21 -23.02 11.04
CA GLY A 258 1.58 -23.20 12.33
C GLY A 258 2.36 -24.16 13.22
N SER A 259 2.11 -24.11 14.52
CA SER A 259 2.60 -25.09 15.50
C SER A 259 1.59 -26.22 15.64
N TRP A 260 2.06 -27.45 15.74
CA TRP A 260 1.28 -28.61 16.17
C TRP A 260 1.43 -28.91 17.67
N VAL A 261 2.18 -28.08 18.38
CA VAL A 261 2.27 -28.11 19.83
C VAL A 261 1.14 -27.25 20.38
N GLU A 262 0.23 -27.84 21.20
CA GLU A 262 -0.77 -27.07 21.93
C GLU A 262 -0.06 -26.14 22.92
N ASP A 263 -0.46 -24.86 22.93
CA ASP A 263 0.03 -23.94 23.94
C ASP A 263 -0.50 -24.39 25.31
N GLN A 264 0.41 -24.69 26.22
CA GLN A 264 0.10 -25.03 27.61
C GLN A 264 -0.30 -23.79 28.40
#